data_1e17f7dcc5e334c7b9b5beeba90bf2a0
#
_entry.id   1e17f7dcc5e334c7b9b5beeba90bf2a0
#
_cell.length_a   1.000
_cell.length_b   1.000
_cell.length_c   1.000
_cell.angle_alpha   90.00
_cell.angle_beta   90.00
_cell.angle_gamma   90.00
#
_symmetry.space_group_name_H-M   'P 1'
#
loop_
_entity.id
_entity.type
_entity.pdbx_description
1 polymer ?
#
loop_
_entity_poly.entity_id
_entity_poly.type
_entity_poly.pdbx_seq_one_letter_code
_entity_poly.pdbx_strand_id
1 'polypeptide(L)'
;MSLPSHIFFTGVPGSRWSGIAQTIETITGMNTSDRTPAREYNHHSYTGHRGAYFGRGMEFSAIIDEDYINTAWTEPGGCKLVKSHDWAYQLHHISMLQDVWIMLVYRPDMASYAWWHEAGGFQIKYPRYDAYRDSQGMLAEITAQNKAILEFGMVHNCKWEYFTSGWIKENFNADVNVTNVCPDILVTLIK
;
A
#
# COMPACT_ATOMS: atom_id res chain seq x y z
N MET A 1 -17.76 -14.11 -3.31
CA MET A 1 -16.72 -14.18 -2.25
C MET A 1 -16.88 -12.91 -1.43
N SER A 2 -17.02 -13.01 -0.10
CA SER A 2 -17.08 -11.83 0.77
C SER A 2 -15.68 -11.26 0.95
N LEU A 3 -15.56 -9.92 1.00
CA LEU A 3 -14.33 -9.27 1.39
C LEU A 3 -14.07 -9.51 2.89
N PRO A 4 -12.80 -9.52 3.34
CA PRO A 4 -12.47 -9.60 4.76
C PRO A 4 -12.78 -8.26 5.45
N SER A 5 -12.63 -8.22 6.77
CA SER A 5 -12.74 -6.95 7.51
C SER A 5 -11.60 -5.99 7.16
N HIS A 6 -10.39 -6.52 6.94
CA HIS A 6 -9.20 -5.72 6.64
C HIS A 6 -8.37 -6.33 5.51
N ILE A 7 -7.81 -5.47 4.67
CA ILE A 7 -6.72 -5.81 3.75
C ILE A 7 -5.49 -5.01 4.19
N PHE A 8 -4.50 -5.70 4.72
CA PHE A 8 -3.20 -5.08 5.00
C PHE A 8 -2.43 -4.95 3.69
N PHE A 9 -2.08 -3.74 3.36
CA PHE A 9 -1.55 -3.39 2.06
C PHE A 9 -0.18 -2.74 2.21
N THR A 10 0.82 -3.30 1.56
CA THR A 10 2.18 -2.77 1.59
C THR A 10 2.87 -2.83 0.25
N GLY A 11 3.81 -1.93 0.08
CA GLY A 11 4.76 -1.83 -1.00
C GLY A 11 5.77 -0.77 -0.62
N VAL A 12 6.93 -0.77 -1.25
CA VAL A 12 8.00 0.18 -0.92
C VAL A 12 7.67 1.60 -1.40
N PRO A 13 8.29 2.64 -0.81
CA PRO A 13 8.23 3.99 -1.35
C PRO A 13 8.56 4.01 -2.84
N GLY A 14 7.74 4.69 -3.64
CA GLY A 14 7.90 4.75 -5.09
C GLY A 14 7.41 3.52 -5.88
N SER A 15 6.86 2.50 -5.23
CA SER A 15 6.23 1.36 -5.91
C SER A 15 4.90 1.69 -6.59
N ARG A 16 4.45 2.93 -6.56
CA ARG A 16 3.12 3.38 -7.03
C ARG A 16 1.94 2.76 -6.27
N TRP A 17 2.19 2.24 -5.11
CA TRP A 17 1.19 1.58 -4.27
C TRP A 17 -0.04 2.44 -3.99
N SER A 18 0.11 3.76 -3.83
CA SER A 18 -1.01 4.67 -3.58
C SER A 18 -2.01 4.69 -4.74
N GLY A 19 -1.55 4.63 -5.99
CA GLY A 19 -2.42 4.53 -7.16
C GLY A 19 -3.15 3.19 -7.22
N ILE A 20 -2.47 2.10 -6.84
CA ILE A 20 -3.08 0.77 -6.71
C ILE A 20 -4.13 0.79 -5.60
N ALA A 21 -3.80 1.34 -4.43
CA ALA A 21 -4.72 1.47 -3.31
C ALA A 21 -6.00 2.23 -3.71
N GLN A 22 -5.85 3.37 -4.39
CA GLN A 22 -7.00 4.15 -4.89
C GLN A 22 -7.90 3.32 -5.82
N THR A 23 -7.31 2.48 -6.66
CA THR A 23 -8.06 1.60 -7.55
C THR A 23 -8.81 0.52 -6.78
N ILE A 24 -8.16 -0.15 -5.82
CA ILE A 24 -8.79 -1.16 -4.95
C ILE A 24 -9.94 -0.56 -4.14
N GLU A 25 -9.79 0.65 -3.64
CA GLU A 25 -10.81 1.35 -2.85
C GLU A 25 -12.06 1.75 -3.66
N THR A 26 -12.05 1.60 -4.99
CA THR A 26 -13.26 1.75 -5.82
C THR A 26 -14.14 0.49 -5.85
N ILE A 27 -13.63 -0.64 -5.34
CA ILE A 27 -14.37 -1.90 -5.31
C ILE A 27 -15.55 -1.78 -4.34
N THR A 28 -16.70 -2.26 -4.78
CA THR A 28 -17.90 -2.28 -3.93
C THR A 28 -17.66 -3.08 -2.65
N GLY A 29 -18.00 -2.51 -1.52
CA GLY A 29 -17.79 -3.10 -0.19
C GLY A 29 -16.53 -2.60 0.52
N MET A 30 -15.69 -1.80 -0.15
CA MET A 30 -14.59 -1.11 0.52
C MET A 30 -15.12 0.05 1.37
N ASN A 31 -14.57 0.19 2.57
CA ASN A 31 -14.86 1.32 3.44
C ASN A 31 -13.82 2.42 3.21
N THR A 32 -14.25 3.56 2.72
CA THR A 32 -13.40 4.73 2.42
C THR A 32 -13.68 5.92 3.33
N SER A 33 -14.33 5.70 4.47
CA SER A 33 -14.70 6.75 5.42
C SER A 33 -13.50 7.33 6.20
N ASP A 34 -12.31 6.75 6.03
CA ASP A 34 -11.05 7.33 6.49
C ASP A 34 -10.61 8.55 5.66
N ARG A 35 -11.19 8.75 4.48
CA ARG A 35 -10.91 9.87 3.60
C ARG A 35 -11.68 11.11 4.02
N THR A 36 -11.03 11.95 4.81
CA THR A 36 -11.57 13.24 5.21
C THR A 36 -10.65 14.37 4.76
N PRO A 37 -11.15 15.60 4.55
CA PRO A 37 -10.31 16.74 4.21
C PRO A 37 -9.14 16.97 5.17
N ALA A 38 -9.31 16.62 6.44
CA ALA A 38 -8.27 16.72 7.46
C ALA A 38 -7.14 15.68 7.29
N ARG A 39 -7.34 14.67 6.46
CA ARG A 39 -6.41 13.60 6.15
C ARG A 39 -5.88 13.67 4.73
N GLU A 40 -6.42 14.56 3.91
CA GLU A 40 -5.91 14.79 2.57
C GLU A 40 -4.54 15.44 2.65
N TYR A 41 -3.69 14.92 1.82
CA TYR A 41 -2.30 15.23 1.77
C TYR A 41 -1.98 16.37 0.82
N ASN A 42 -0.93 17.09 1.11
CA ASN A 42 -0.45 18.18 0.27
C ASN A 42 -0.02 17.67 -1.11
N HIS A 43 -0.69 18.16 -2.11
CA HIS A 43 -0.38 17.96 -3.51
C HIS A 43 1.05 18.43 -3.83
N HIS A 44 1.85 17.60 -4.44
CA HIS A 44 3.13 18.00 -4.99
C HIS A 44 2.91 18.63 -6.37
N SER A 45 2.94 19.95 -6.45
CA SER A 45 2.62 20.71 -7.66
C SER A 45 3.56 20.44 -8.84
N TYR A 46 4.79 20.04 -8.56
CA TYR A 46 5.83 19.81 -9.56
C TYR A 46 5.59 18.53 -10.38
N THR A 47 5.16 17.44 -9.76
CA THR A 47 4.97 16.16 -10.43
C THR A 47 3.52 15.88 -10.79
N GLY A 48 2.58 16.73 -10.38
CA GLY A 48 1.16 16.44 -10.50
C GLY A 48 0.70 15.27 -9.61
N HIS A 49 1.59 14.75 -8.77
CA HIS A 49 1.28 13.68 -7.84
C HIS A 49 0.28 14.19 -6.82
N ARG A 50 -0.94 13.73 -6.92
CA ARG A 50 -1.95 13.94 -5.89
C ARG A 50 -1.62 13.02 -4.75
N GLY A 51 -0.94 13.58 -3.81
CA GLY A 51 -0.46 13.14 -2.57
C GLY A 51 -0.79 11.78 -2.06
N ALA A 52 0.20 11.26 -1.41
CA ALA A 52 -0.05 10.26 -0.43
C ALA A 52 -0.88 10.91 0.68
N TYR A 53 -1.78 10.25 1.17
CA TYR A 53 -2.60 10.51 2.31
C TYR A 53 -1.76 10.33 3.56
N PHE A 54 -1.54 11.30 4.35
CA PHE A 54 -0.95 11.13 5.67
C PHE A 54 -2.00 11.40 6.73
N GLY A 55 -2.36 10.41 7.41
CA GLY A 55 -3.29 10.52 8.51
C GLY A 55 -3.63 9.12 9.00
N ARG A 56 -4.48 9.03 9.97
CA ARG A 56 -5.04 7.74 10.36
C ARG A 56 -5.62 7.08 9.11
N GLY A 57 -5.27 5.84 8.85
CA GLY A 57 -5.71 5.10 7.69
C GLY A 57 -4.77 5.09 6.49
N MET A 58 -3.74 5.94 6.44
CA MET A 58 -2.82 5.97 5.29
C MET A 58 -1.49 5.28 5.52
N GLU A 59 -0.79 5.66 6.54
CA GLU A 59 0.43 5.00 6.96
C GLU A 59 0.38 4.80 8.45
N PHE A 60 0.11 3.59 8.84
CA PHE A 60 0.19 3.20 10.23
C PHE A 60 1.67 2.95 10.56
N SER A 61 2.14 3.49 11.67
CA SER A 61 3.44 3.11 12.22
C SER A 61 3.42 1.63 12.64
N ALA A 62 4.58 1.02 12.74
CA ALA A 62 4.85 -0.41 12.90
C ALA A 62 4.14 -1.17 14.06
N ILE A 63 3.15 -0.60 14.71
CA ILE A 63 2.38 -1.23 15.78
C ILE A 63 1.03 -1.67 15.21
N ILE A 64 0.80 -2.98 15.20
CA ILE A 64 -0.49 -3.56 14.86
C ILE A 64 -1.35 -3.53 16.12
N ASP A 65 -2.19 -2.52 16.20
CA ASP A 65 -3.23 -2.35 17.22
C ASP A 65 -4.56 -2.17 16.47
N GLU A 66 -5.39 -3.20 16.46
CA GLU A 66 -6.65 -3.21 15.73
C GLU A 66 -7.61 -2.11 16.20
N ASP A 67 -7.65 -1.83 17.49
CA ASP A 67 -8.50 -0.77 18.02
C ASP A 67 -8.04 0.59 17.52
N TYR A 68 -6.73 0.84 17.54
CA TYR A 68 -6.16 2.06 16.99
C TYR A 68 -6.38 2.18 15.47
N ILE A 69 -6.15 1.08 14.72
CA ILE A 69 -6.38 1.03 13.28
C ILE A 69 -7.84 1.38 12.98
N ASN A 70 -8.78 0.75 13.69
CA ASN A 70 -10.20 0.95 13.47
C ASN A 70 -10.67 2.40 13.73
N THR A 71 -9.99 3.15 14.58
CA THR A 71 -10.32 4.56 14.83
C THR A 71 -10.10 5.49 13.62
N ALA A 72 -9.45 5.01 12.58
CA ALA A 72 -9.23 5.79 11.36
C ALA A 72 -10.51 5.96 10.53
N TRP A 73 -11.40 4.98 10.55
CA TRP A 73 -12.65 5.00 9.81
C TRP A 73 -13.79 5.59 10.65
N THR A 74 -14.59 6.46 10.06
CA THR A 74 -15.73 7.12 10.74
C THR A 74 -17.01 6.31 10.64
N GLU A 75 -17.12 5.45 9.62
CA GLU A 75 -18.28 4.61 9.40
C GLU A 75 -17.96 3.15 9.75
N PRO A 76 -18.89 2.42 10.35
CA PRO A 76 -18.71 1.01 10.66
C PRO A 76 -18.85 0.12 9.40
N GLY A 77 -18.29 -1.08 9.48
CA GLY A 77 -18.43 -2.11 8.45
C GLY A 77 -17.63 -1.84 7.18
N GLY A 78 -17.86 -2.68 6.18
CA GLY A 78 -17.06 -2.69 4.94
C GLY A 78 -15.63 -3.16 5.14
N CYS A 79 -14.94 -3.42 4.05
CA CYS A 79 -13.54 -3.83 4.07
C CYS A 79 -12.62 -2.60 4.15
N LYS A 80 -11.70 -2.58 5.10
CA LYS A 80 -10.77 -1.48 5.34
C LYS A 80 -9.42 -1.78 4.70
N LEU A 81 -8.91 -0.87 3.87
CA LEU A 81 -7.58 -0.99 3.29
C LEU A 81 -6.55 -0.32 4.20
N VAL A 82 -5.82 -1.13 4.96
CA VAL A 82 -4.86 -0.68 6.00
C VAL A 82 -3.47 -0.58 5.38
N LYS A 83 -3.02 0.63 5.12
CA LYS A 83 -1.82 0.91 4.32
C LYS A 83 -0.64 1.31 5.17
N SER A 84 0.50 0.65 4.99
CA SER A 84 1.79 1.12 5.52
C SER A 84 2.96 0.46 4.77
N HIS A 85 4.03 1.21 4.57
CA HIS A 85 5.32 0.65 4.14
C HIS A 85 5.91 -0.26 5.23
N ASP A 86 5.69 0.07 6.49
CA ASP A 86 6.20 -0.67 7.65
C ASP A 86 5.58 -2.07 7.79
N TRP A 87 4.44 -2.35 7.15
CA TRP A 87 3.88 -3.70 7.11
C TRP A 87 4.83 -4.71 6.48
N ALA A 88 5.77 -4.29 5.63
CA ALA A 88 6.81 -5.14 5.09
C ALA A 88 7.57 -5.90 6.20
N TYR A 89 7.76 -5.28 7.36
CA TYR A 89 8.45 -5.87 8.51
C TYR A 89 7.52 -6.64 9.46
N GLN A 90 6.21 -6.57 9.25
CA GLN A 90 5.19 -7.15 10.14
C GLN A 90 4.39 -8.28 9.48
N LEU A 91 4.73 -8.68 8.24
CA LEU A 91 3.93 -9.60 7.44
C LEU A 91 3.65 -10.93 8.14
N HIS A 92 4.63 -11.47 8.88
CA HIS A 92 4.43 -12.69 9.63
C HIS A 92 3.38 -12.52 10.75
N HIS A 93 3.42 -11.41 11.47
CA HIS A 93 2.41 -11.11 12.51
C HIS A 93 1.04 -10.91 11.88
N ILE A 94 0.96 -10.12 10.80
CA ILE A 94 -0.31 -9.88 10.08
C ILE A 94 -0.92 -11.19 9.59
N SER A 95 -0.12 -12.14 9.12
CA SER A 95 -0.60 -13.43 8.63
C SER A 95 -1.23 -14.33 9.71
N MET A 96 -1.06 -14.00 10.98
CA MET A 96 -1.69 -14.71 12.10
C MET A 96 -3.03 -14.08 12.53
N LEU A 97 -3.39 -12.92 12.01
CA LEU A 97 -4.66 -12.27 12.30
C LEU A 97 -5.81 -13.01 11.61
N GLN A 98 -7.01 -12.88 12.16
CA GLN A 98 -8.22 -13.48 11.60
C GLN A 98 -8.96 -12.47 10.71
N ASP A 99 -9.65 -12.98 9.70
CA ASP A 99 -10.48 -12.20 8.78
C ASP A 99 -9.71 -11.05 8.11
N VAL A 100 -8.46 -11.33 7.72
CA VAL A 100 -7.59 -10.39 7.02
C VAL A 100 -7.07 -11.00 5.71
N TRP A 101 -6.87 -10.15 4.73
CA TRP A 101 -6.06 -10.45 3.55
C TRP A 101 -4.79 -9.60 3.58
N ILE A 102 -3.75 -10.09 2.89
CA ILE A 102 -2.50 -9.35 2.74
C ILE A 102 -2.29 -9.07 1.26
N MET A 103 -2.17 -7.81 0.89
CA MET A 103 -1.85 -7.39 -0.46
C MET A 103 -0.44 -6.82 -0.51
N LEU A 104 0.39 -7.40 -1.37
CA LEU A 104 1.78 -7.00 -1.53
C LEU A 104 1.99 -6.38 -2.92
N VAL A 105 2.78 -5.32 -2.95
CA VAL A 105 3.23 -4.68 -4.18
C VAL A 105 4.75 -4.75 -4.24
N TYR A 106 5.26 -5.33 -5.31
CA TYR A 106 6.68 -5.35 -5.62
C TYR A 106 6.96 -4.49 -6.84
N ARG A 107 8.00 -3.70 -6.76
CA ARG A 107 8.61 -2.99 -7.87
C ARG A 107 10.13 -2.98 -7.68
N PRO A 108 10.97 -3.19 -8.73
CA PRO A 108 12.43 -3.16 -8.60
C PRO A 108 12.93 -1.91 -7.88
N ASP A 109 13.95 -2.07 -7.02
CA ASP A 109 14.44 -1.03 -6.11
C ASP A 109 14.75 0.28 -6.83
N MET A 110 15.53 0.21 -7.91
CA MET A 110 15.91 1.41 -8.66
C MET A 110 14.74 2.07 -9.38
N ALA A 111 13.77 1.28 -9.86
CA ALA A 111 12.56 1.83 -10.47
C ALA A 111 11.67 2.52 -9.42
N SER A 112 11.57 1.94 -8.23
CA SER A 112 10.87 2.53 -7.08
C SER A 112 11.55 3.82 -6.63
N TYR A 113 12.87 3.80 -6.48
CA TYR A 113 13.64 4.96 -6.07
C TYR A 113 13.54 6.12 -7.08
N ALA A 114 13.66 5.84 -8.38
CA ALA A 114 13.49 6.84 -9.43
C ALA A 114 12.09 7.46 -9.41
N TRP A 115 11.05 6.63 -9.32
CA TRP A 115 9.67 7.12 -9.22
C TRP A 115 9.41 7.93 -7.95
N TRP A 116 9.97 7.52 -6.83
CA TRP A 116 9.87 8.29 -5.59
C TRP A 116 10.46 9.70 -5.74
N HIS A 117 11.60 9.82 -6.42
CA HIS A 117 12.19 11.11 -6.76
C HIS A 117 11.29 11.97 -7.66
N GLU A 118 10.74 11.38 -8.72
CA GLU A 118 9.80 12.06 -9.61
C GLU A 118 8.53 12.51 -8.88
N ALA A 119 8.07 11.72 -7.92
CA ALA A 119 6.91 12.05 -7.09
C ALA A 119 7.18 13.16 -6.05
N GLY A 120 8.38 13.68 -5.98
CA GLY A 120 8.76 14.78 -5.10
C GLY A 120 9.93 14.48 -4.17
N GLY A 121 10.25 13.22 -3.93
CA GLY A 121 11.42 12.80 -3.18
C GLY A 121 11.56 13.52 -1.84
N PHE A 122 12.74 14.06 -1.58
CA PHE A 122 13.06 14.79 -0.35
C PHE A 122 12.32 16.13 -0.17
N GLN A 123 11.58 16.60 -1.19
CA GLN A 123 10.73 17.79 -1.07
C GLN A 123 9.41 17.49 -0.37
N ILE A 124 9.02 16.21 -0.29
CA ILE A 124 7.83 15.79 0.42
C ILE A 124 8.15 15.75 1.92
N LYS A 125 7.36 16.45 2.72
CA LYS A 125 7.54 16.45 4.18
C LYS A 125 6.86 15.22 4.77
N TYR A 126 7.62 14.18 4.98
CA TYR A 126 7.17 12.98 5.69
C TYR A 126 7.30 13.18 7.21
N PRO A 127 6.27 12.93 7.99
CA PRO A 127 6.28 13.33 9.40
C PRO A 127 7.19 12.52 10.32
N ARG A 128 7.78 11.39 9.93
CA ARG A 128 8.55 10.54 10.85
C ARG A 128 9.52 9.52 10.23
N TYR A 129 10.03 9.76 9.04
CA TYR A 129 10.89 8.75 8.40
C TYR A 129 12.36 9.13 8.43
N ASP A 130 13.09 8.58 9.40
CA ASP A 130 14.55 8.79 9.50
C ASP A 130 15.29 8.25 8.28
N ALA A 131 14.79 7.19 7.64
CA ALA A 131 15.34 6.62 6.41
C ALA A 131 15.31 7.60 5.21
N TYR A 132 14.44 8.62 5.25
CA TYR A 132 14.26 9.57 4.16
C TYR A 132 15.17 10.81 4.25
N ARG A 133 16.27 10.72 4.97
CA ARG A 133 17.23 11.83 5.14
C ARG A 133 18.13 12.01 3.94
N ASP A 134 18.50 10.95 3.26
CA ASP A 134 19.38 10.96 2.11
C ASP A 134 19.11 9.79 1.15
N SER A 135 19.76 9.87 -0.01
CA SER A 135 19.60 8.88 -1.07
C SER A 135 20.03 7.47 -0.67
N GLN A 136 21.07 7.35 0.14
CA GLN A 136 21.59 6.07 0.58
C GLN A 136 20.61 5.40 1.57
N GLY A 137 20.14 6.16 2.54
CA GLY A 137 19.15 5.68 3.51
C GLY A 137 17.86 5.26 2.84
N MET A 138 17.37 6.08 1.89
CA MET A 138 16.14 5.79 1.17
C MET A 138 16.25 4.53 0.30
N LEU A 139 17.35 4.37 -0.43
CA LEU A 139 17.56 3.17 -1.24
C LEU A 139 17.74 1.93 -0.36
N ALA A 140 18.44 2.05 0.75
CA ALA A 140 18.59 0.96 1.71
C ALA A 140 17.23 0.51 2.29
N GLU A 141 16.36 1.46 2.61
CA GLU A 141 15.01 1.16 3.11
C GLU A 141 14.15 0.48 2.05
N ILE A 142 14.13 1.00 0.81
CA ILE A 142 13.43 0.37 -0.32
C ILE A 142 13.91 -1.09 -0.50
N THR A 143 15.22 -1.31 -0.47
CA THR A 143 15.81 -2.64 -0.64
C THR A 143 15.43 -3.57 0.51
N ALA A 144 15.47 -3.10 1.75
CA ALA A 144 15.12 -3.89 2.91
C ALA A 144 13.64 -4.29 2.90
N GLN A 145 12.74 -3.36 2.61
CA GLN A 145 11.31 -3.64 2.51
C GLN A 145 10.97 -4.58 1.35
N ASN A 146 11.54 -4.36 0.15
CA ASN A 146 11.35 -5.26 -0.99
C ASN A 146 11.85 -6.68 -0.69
N LYS A 147 13.00 -6.80 -0.02
CA LYS A 147 13.51 -8.10 0.42
C LYS A 147 12.51 -8.80 1.33
N ALA A 148 12.00 -8.12 2.36
CA ALA A 148 11.02 -8.69 3.27
C ALA A 148 9.72 -9.12 2.57
N ILE A 149 9.22 -8.30 1.62
CA ILE A 149 8.04 -8.60 0.80
C ILE A 149 8.27 -9.86 -0.04
N LEU A 150 9.42 -9.96 -0.73
CA LEU A 150 9.73 -11.10 -1.58
C LEU A 150 9.94 -12.37 -0.76
N GLU A 151 10.68 -12.32 0.35
CA GLU A 151 10.91 -13.45 1.24
C GLU A 151 9.58 -14.00 1.79
N PHE A 152 8.70 -13.11 2.23
CA PHE A 152 7.35 -13.51 2.69
C PHE A 152 6.55 -14.15 1.55
N GLY A 153 6.56 -13.54 0.36
CA GLY A 153 5.89 -14.09 -0.82
C GLY A 153 6.42 -15.48 -1.23
N MET A 154 7.73 -15.71 -1.09
CA MET A 154 8.32 -17.03 -1.36
C MET A 154 7.87 -18.08 -0.34
N VAL A 155 7.85 -17.74 0.95
CA VAL A 155 7.40 -18.66 2.02
C VAL A 155 5.94 -19.06 1.83
N HIS A 156 5.11 -18.14 1.36
CA HIS A 156 3.68 -18.39 1.12
C HIS A 156 3.36 -18.87 -0.31
N ASN A 157 4.38 -19.18 -1.12
CA ASN A 157 4.22 -19.62 -2.53
C ASN A 157 3.34 -18.66 -3.35
N CYS A 158 3.52 -17.37 -3.16
CA CYS A 158 2.69 -16.36 -3.78
C CYS A 158 2.89 -16.31 -5.29
N LYS A 159 1.79 -16.21 -6.03
CA LYS A 159 1.79 -15.93 -7.46
C LYS A 159 1.86 -14.43 -7.69
N TRP A 160 2.92 -13.96 -8.29
CA TRP A 160 3.12 -12.56 -8.65
C TRP A 160 2.60 -12.28 -10.05
N GLU A 161 1.76 -11.27 -10.19
CA GLU A 161 1.08 -10.94 -11.44
C GLU A 161 1.06 -9.42 -11.65
N TYR A 162 0.83 -9.00 -12.88
CA TYR A 162 0.63 -7.58 -13.18
C TYR A 162 -0.71 -7.11 -12.63
N PHE A 163 -0.72 -5.88 -12.10
CA PHE A 163 -1.95 -5.24 -11.64
C PHE A 163 -2.80 -4.83 -12.83
N THR A 164 -3.80 -5.61 -13.14
CA THR A 164 -4.69 -5.45 -14.32
C THR A 164 -6.16 -5.56 -13.90
N SER A 165 -7.06 -5.12 -14.79
CA SER A 165 -8.51 -5.33 -14.61
C SER A 165 -8.86 -6.82 -14.46
N GLY A 166 -8.17 -7.69 -15.21
CA GLY A 166 -8.30 -9.15 -15.09
C GLY A 166 -7.90 -9.66 -13.73
N TRP A 167 -6.78 -9.21 -13.20
CA TRP A 167 -6.34 -9.56 -11.86
C TRP A 167 -7.34 -9.12 -10.78
N ILE A 168 -7.91 -7.93 -10.91
CA ILE A 168 -8.96 -7.45 -9.98
C ILE A 168 -10.21 -8.33 -10.09
N LYS A 169 -10.63 -8.68 -11.31
CA LYS A 169 -11.78 -9.56 -11.52
C LYS A 169 -11.59 -10.92 -10.88
N GLU A 170 -10.42 -11.53 -11.05
CA GLU A 170 -10.08 -12.83 -10.48
C GLU A 170 -10.04 -12.80 -8.95
N ASN A 171 -9.43 -11.77 -8.38
CA ASN A 171 -9.15 -11.72 -6.94
C ASN A 171 -10.29 -11.13 -6.10
N PHE A 172 -11.04 -10.18 -6.64
CA PHE A 172 -12.10 -9.45 -5.93
C PHE A 172 -13.50 -9.68 -6.50
N ASN A 173 -13.61 -10.37 -7.62
CA ASN A 173 -14.87 -10.51 -8.39
C ASN A 173 -15.51 -9.15 -8.72
N ALA A 174 -14.69 -8.15 -9.01
CA ALA A 174 -15.09 -6.78 -9.28
C ALA A 174 -14.69 -6.36 -10.70
N ASP A 175 -15.55 -5.60 -11.36
CA ASP A 175 -15.29 -5.03 -12.68
C ASP A 175 -14.75 -3.60 -12.50
N VAL A 176 -13.43 -3.48 -12.40
CA VAL A 176 -12.72 -2.21 -12.27
C VAL A 176 -11.74 -2.06 -13.44
N ASN A 177 -11.77 -0.92 -14.09
CA ASN A 177 -10.89 -0.65 -15.23
C ASN A 177 -9.54 -0.11 -14.75
N VAL A 178 -8.46 -0.85 -15.05
CA VAL A 178 -7.07 -0.41 -14.85
C VAL A 178 -6.54 0.10 -16.18
N THR A 179 -6.43 1.41 -16.32
CA THR A 179 -6.03 2.06 -17.58
C THR A 179 -4.52 2.11 -17.79
N ASN A 180 -3.73 2.06 -16.72
CA ASN A 180 -2.27 2.20 -16.77
C ASN A 180 -1.59 1.00 -16.11
N VAL A 181 -1.47 -0.10 -16.84
CA VAL A 181 -0.67 -1.25 -16.41
C VAL A 181 0.81 -0.88 -16.48
N CYS A 182 1.48 -0.94 -15.35
CA CYS A 182 2.91 -0.67 -15.26
C CYS A 182 3.68 -2.00 -15.34
N PRO A 183 4.53 -2.20 -16.36
CA PRO A 183 5.14 -3.51 -16.62
C PRO A 183 6.22 -3.90 -15.61
N ASP A 184 6.63 -3.00 -14.74
CA ASP A 184 7.61 -3.23 -13.68
C ASP A 184 7.00 -3.37 -12.27
N ILE A 185 5.66 -3.40 -12.19
CA ILE A 185 4.94 -3.57 -10.93
C ILE A 185 4.24 -4.92 -10.91
N LEU A 186 4.54 -5.69 -9.88
CA LEU A 186 3.87 -6.96 -9.60
C LEU A 186 3.10 -6.87 -8.30
N VAL A 187 1.98 -7.57 -8.26
CA VAL A 187 1.11 -7.66 -7.08
C VAL A 187 0.80 -9.10 -6.74
N THR A 188 0.49 -9.36 -5.49
CA THR A 188 -0.09 -10.62 -5.04
C THR A 188 -1.07 -10.37 -3.90
N LEU A 189 -2.04 -11.28 -3.74
CA LEU A 189 -3.05 -11.24 -2.69
C LEU A 189 -3.07 -12.60 -1.97
N ILE A 190 -2.86 -12.56 -0.66
CA ILE A 190 -2.93 -13.71 0.24
C ILE A 190 -4.26 -13.58 1.01
N LYS A 191 -5.06 -14.65 0.94
CA LYS A 191 -6.41 -14.71 1.54
C LYS A 191 -6.42 -15.64 2.75
#